data_3ada651f98b3f5cd2dbc0ffabe95e59c
#
_entry.id   3ada651f98b3f5cd2dbc0ffabe95e59c
#
_cell.length_a   1.000
_cell.length_b   1.000
_cell.length_c   1.000
_cell.angle_alpha   90.00
_cell.angle_beta   90.00
_cell.angle_gamma   90.00
#
_symmetry.space_group_name_H-M   'P 1'
#
loop_
_entity.id
_entity.type
_entity.pdbx_description
1 polymer ?
#
loop_
_entity_poly.entity_id
_entity_poly.type
_entity_poly.pdbx_seq_one_letter_code
_entity_poly.pdbx_strand_id
1 'polypeptide(L)'
;MTDFNKSIETLQKLDVSKMYGEDFFLTWEKSDDELQGVWAVADALRALRERNISTKVFDSGLGISLFRDNSTRTRFSFASACNLLGLEVQDLDETKSQIAHGETVRETANMISFMADVIGIRDDMYIGKGNK
;
A
#
# COMPACT_ATOMS: atom_id res chain seq x y z
N MET A 1 17.67 3.94 17.40
CA MET A 1 17.89 3.58 15.99
C MET A 1 17.42 2.15 15.76
N THR A 2 16.62 1.94 14.71
CA THR A 2 16.04 0.62 14.41
C THR A 2 17.12 -0.37 14.00
N ASP A 3 17.03 -1.61 14.48
CA ASP A 3 18.02 -2.66 14.20
C ASP A 3 17.62 -3.48 12.97
N PHE A 4 18.30 -3.24 11.86
CA PHE A 4 18.07 -3.93 10.60
C PHE A 4 18.26 -5.45 10.71
N ASN A 5 19.36 -5.87 11.32
CA ASN A 5 19.68 -7.30 11.42
C ASN A 5 18.63 -8.06 12.23
N LYS A 6 18.14 -7.47 13.32
CA LYS A 6 17.06 -8.05 14.12
C LYS A 6 15.76 -8.21 13.32
N SER A 7 15.43 -7.22 12.50
CA SER A 7 14.25 -7.30 11.62
C SER A 7 14.38 -8.44 10.59
N ILE A 8 15.57 -8.61 10.00
CA ILE A 8 15.84 -9.71 9.07
C ILE A 8 15.80 -11.07 9.77
N GLU A 9 16.37 -11.20 10.95
CA GLU A 9 16.30 -12.44 11.75
C GLU A 9 14.85 -12.80 12.07
N THR A 10 14.02 -11.81 12.41
CA THR A 10 12.59 -12.02 12.65
C THR A 10 11.91 -12.54 11.40
N LEU A 11 12.13 -11.91 10.23
CA LEU A 11 11.54 -12.34 8.96
C LEU A 11 11.90 -13.79 8.59
N GLN A 12 13.14 -14.20 8.85
CA GLN A 12 13.60 -15.55 8.51
C GLN A 12 12.88 -16.67 9.30
N LYS A 13 12.26 -16.32 10.43
CA LYS A 13 11.51 -17.25 11.28
C LYS A 13 10.01 -17.31 10.96
N LEU A 14 9.53 -16.42 10.12
CA LEU A 14 8.11 -16.28 9.81
C LEU A 14 7.76 -16.96 8.49
N ASP A 15 6.57 -17.54 8.42
CA ASP A 15 5.99 -18.05 7.17
C ASP A 15 5.12 -16.97 6.53
N VAL A 16 5.69 -16.31 5.53
CA VAL A 16 5.02 -15.26 4.74
C VAL A 16 4.88 -15.67 3.26
N SER A 17 5.10 -16.94 2.96
CA SER A 17 5.15 -17.45 1.58
C SER A 17 3.85 -17.25 0.79
N LYS A 18 2.71 -17.22 1.47
CA LYS A 18 1.39 -17.05 0.84
C LYS A 18 1.05 -15.60 0.51
N MET A 19 1.86 -14.62 0.92
CA MET A 19 1.58 -13.22 0.67
C MET A 19 1.98 -12.77 -0.73
N TYR A 20 2.89 -13.49 -1.38
CA TYR A 20 3.37 -13.11 -2.70
C TYR A 20 2.26 -13.21 -3.75
N GLY A 21 2.03 -12.11 -4.44
CA GLY A 21 1.00 -12.02 -5.48
C GLY A 21 -0.42 -11.90 -4.95
N GLU A 22 -0.60 -11.80 -3.63
CA GLU A 22 -1.91 -11.69 -3.00
C GLU A 22 -2.21 -10.26 -2.55
N ASP A 23 -3.48 -9.90 -2.57
CA ASP A 23 -3.96 -8.62 -2.08
C ASP A 23 -4.10 -8.61 -0.55
N PHE A 24 -3.97 -7.44 0.03
CA PHE A 24 -4.15 -7.23 1.46
C PHE A 24 -5.44 -6.42 1.70
N PHE A 25 -6.56 -7.13 1.95
CA PHE A 25 -7.84 -6.49 2.21
C PHE A 25 -8.16 -6.38 3.70
N LEU A 26 -8.14 -7.51 4.40
CA LEU A 26 -8.64 -7.61 5.78
C LEU A 26 -7.56 -8.21 6.69
N THR A 27 -7.27 -7.52 7.78
CA THR A 27 -6.25 -7.97 8.73
C THR A 27 -6.58 -9.31 9.37
N TRP A 28 -7.86 -9.60 9.61
CA TRP A 28 -8.30 -10.86 10.23
C TRP A 28 -8.23 -12.08 9.29
N GLU A 29 -8.00 -11.87 8.01
CA GLU A 29 -7.73 -12.93 7.03
C GLU A 29 -6.25 -13.34 6.99
N LYS A 30 -5.39 -12.56 7.64
CA LYS A 30 -3.95 -12.79 7.66
C LYS A 30 -3.57 -13.57 8.92
N SER A 31 -2.57 -14.46 8.78
CA SER A 31 -1.97 -15.14 9.92
C SER A 31 -1.14 -14.17 10.78
N ASP A 32 -0.87 -14.56 12.01
CA ASP A 32 0.02 -13.80 12.90
C ASP A 32 1.41 -13.63 12.28
N ASP A 33 1.94 -14.66 11.64
CA ASP A 33 3.23 -14.60 10.93
C ASP A 33 3.21 -13.58 9.80
N GLU A 34 2.14 -13.55 9.01
CA GLU A 34 1.99 -12.59 7.91
C GLU A 34 1.91 -11.15 8.43
N LEU A 35 1.15 -10.90 9.50
CA LEU A 35 1.08 -9.57 10.12
C LEU A 35 2.41 -9.14 10.73
N GLN A 36 3.10 -10.04 11.43
CA GLN A 36 4.43 -9.78 11.96
C GLN A 36 5.45 -9.54 10.84
N GLY A 37 5.32 -10.24 9.73
CA GLY A 37 6.14 -10.05 8.55
C GLY A 37 6.03 -8.64 7.98
N VAL A 38 4.82 -8.09 7.88
CA VAL A 38 4.60 -6.69 7.45
C VAL A 38 5.34 -5.71 8.37
N TRP A 39 5.22 -5.89 9.70
CA TRP A 39 5.93 -5.03 10.65
C TRP A 39 7.45 -5.17 10.55
N ALA A 40 7.96 -6.38 10.42
CA ALA A 40 9.40 -6.62 10.31
C ALA A 40 9.99 -6.01 9.03
N VAL A 41 9.28 -6.07 7.90
CA VAL A 41 9.68 -5.39 6.66
C VAL A 41 9.67 -3.88 6.85
N ALA A 42 8.64 -3.32 7.47
CA ALA A 42 8.57 -1.89 7.76
C ALA A 42 9.74 -1.42 8.64
N ASP A 43 10.09 -2.19 9.66
CA ASP A 43 11.22 -1.87 10.54
C ASP A 43 12.57 -2.00 9.82
N ALA A 44 12.75 -3.00 8.96
CA ALA A 44 13.96 -3.13 8.14
C ALA A 44 14.13 -1.94 7.20
N LEU A 45 13.07 -1.52 6.53
CA LEU A 45 13.09 -0.34 5.64
C LEU A 45 13.35 0.95 6.42
N ARG A 46 12.76 1.09 7.60
CA ARG A 46 13.03 2.21 8.52
C ARG A 46 14.49 2.27 8.91
N ALA A 47 15.08 1.13 9.28
CA ALA A 47 16.48 1.04 9.65
C ALA A 47 17.42 1.50 8.52
N LEU A 48 17.12 1.12 7.29
CA LEU A 48 17.86 1.61 6.11
C LEU A 48 17.68 3.13 5.93
N ARG A 49 16.46 3.62 6.05
CA ARG A 49 16.15 5.05 5.90
C ARG A 49 16.86 5.90 6.95
N GLU A 50 16.89 5.47 8.21
CA GLU A 50 17.61 6.15 9.29
C GLU A 50 19.13 6.29 9.01
N ARG A 51 19.69 5.36 8.24
CA ARG A 51 21.09 5.36 7.83
C ARG A 51 21.37 6.02 6.48
N ASN A 52 20.34 6.65 5.91
CA ASN A 52 20.39 7.24 4.57
C ASN A 52 20.80 6.24 3.47
N ILE A 53 20.39 4.99 3.64
CA ILE A 53 20.54 3.93 2.63
C ILE A 53 19.25 3.88 1.81
N SER A 54 19.39 3.77 0.49
CA SER A 54 18.25 3.69 -0.42
C SER A 54 17.35 2.50 -0.09
N THR A 55 16.03 2.75 -0.06
CA THR A 55 15.01 1.72 0.10
C THR A 55 14.30 1.39 -1.23
N LYS A 56 14.88 1.82 -2.36
CA LYS A 56 14.34 1.54 -3.69
C LYS A 56 14.52 0.07 -4.04
N VAL A 57 13.56 -0.75 -3.61
CA VAL A 57 13.48 -2.17 -3.95
C VAL A 57 12.87 -2.39 -5.33
N PHE A 58 12.18 -1.39 -5.86
CA PHE A 58 11.65 -1.37 -7.23
C PHE A 58 12.42 -0.32 -8.04
N ASP A 59 12.76 -0.68 -9.27
CA ASP A 59 13.44 0.24 -10.19
C ASP A 59 12.46 1.30 -10.73
N SER A 60 11.22 0.89 -10.98
CA SER A 60 10.15 1.73 -11.48
C SER A 60 8.79 1.11 -11.13
N GLY A 61 7.74 1.84 -11.39
CA GLY A 61 6.37 1.37 -11.21
C GLY A 61 5.43 2.48 -10.78
N LEU A 62 4.16 2.14 -10.61
CA LEU A 62 3.10 3.09 -10.31
C LEU A 62 2.30 2.64 -9.08
N GLY A 63 2.22 3.50 -8.09
CA GLY A 63 1.26 3.41 -6.99
C GLY A 63 0.09 4.35 -7.22
N ILE A 64 -1.12 3.87 -6.99
CA ILE A 64 -2.34 4.68 -7.08
C ILE A 64 -2.96 4.80 -5.70
N SER A 65 -3.30 6.03 -5.30
CA SER A 65 -4.08 6.29 -4.11
C SER A 65 -5.52 6.64 -4.47
N LEU A 66 -6.46 6.01 -3.80
CA LEU A 66 -7.88 6.34 -3.83
C LEU A 66 -8.36 6.58 -2.41
N PHE A 67 -8.24 7.82 -1.97
CA PHE A 67 -8.63 8.23 -0.61
C PHE A 67 -9.76 9.24 -0.70
N ARG A 68 -10.97 8.78 -0.37
CA ARG A 68 -12.20 9.59 -0.52
C ARG A 68 -12.36 10.68 0.53
N ASP A 69 -11.66 10.58 1.63
CA ASP A 69 -11.64 11.64 2.63
C ASP A 69 -10.50 12.63 2.39
N ASN A 70 -10.58 13.78 3.03
CA ASN A 70 -9.55 14.83 2.96
C ASN A 70 -8.38 14.57 3.92
N SER A 71 -7.95 13.32 4.04
CA SER A 71 -6.85 12.95 4.94
C SER A 71 -5.49 13.29 4.34
N THR A 72 -4.95 14.41 4.75
CA THR A 72 -3.61 14.85 4.36
C THR A 72 -2.52 13.84 4.76
N ARG A 73 -2.59 13.32 5.98
CA ARG A 73 -1.58 12.36 6.49
C ARG A 73 -1.55 11.08 5.67
N THR A 74 -2.70 10.50 5.37
CA THR A 74 -2.80 9.25 4.61
C THR A 74 -2.26 9.44 3.20
N ARG A 75 -2.63 10.54 2.52
CA ARG A 75 -2.14 10.84 1.17
C ARG A 75 -0.63 10.99 1.14
N PHE A 76 -0.07 11.79 2.03
CA PHE A 76 1.36 12.04 2.04
C PHE A 76 2.18 10.84 2.52
N SER A 77 1.70 10.07 3.50
CA SER A 77 2.40 8.87 3.95
C SER A 77 2.44 7.79 2.87
N PHE A 78 1.34 7.60 2.15
CA PHE A 78 1.29 6.67 1.01
C PHE A 78 2.24 7.12 -0.12
N ALA A 79 2.17 8.39 -0.51
CA ALA A 79 3.02 8.94 -1.56
C ALA A 79 4.51 8.86 -1.19
N SER A 80 4.84 9.18 0.06
CA SER A 80 6.22 9.09 0.56
C SER A 80 6.72 7.64 0.55
N ALA A 81 5.90 6.69 1.01
CA ALA A 81 6.26 5.28 1.03
C ALA A 81 6.50 4.74 -0.39
N CYS A 82 5.62 5.02 -1.33
CA CYS A 82 5.78 4.63 -2.73
C CYS A 82 7.08 5.20 -3.32
N ASN A 83 7.33 6.49 -3.12
CA ASN A 83 8.52 7.15 -3.62
C ASN A 83 9.81 6.54 -3.04
N LEU A 84 9.83 6.29 -1.73
CA LEU A 84 10.97 5.65 -1.07
C LEU A 84 11.24 4.23 -1.56
N LEU A 85 10.20 3.52 -1.99
CA LEU A 85 10.32 2.18 -2.56
C LEU A 85 10.71 2.16 -4.06
N GLY A 86 10.66 3.29 -4.74
CA GLY A 86 11.01 3.43 -6.16
C GLY A 86 9.81 3.55 -7.10
N LEU A 87 8.60 3.77 -6.56
CA LEU A 87 7.37 3.90 -7.34
C LEU A 87 6.98 5.38 -7.52
N GLU A 88 6.45 5.70 -8.68
CA GLU A 88 5.71 6.95 -8.91
C GLU A 88 4.32 6.86 -8.29
N VAL A 89 3.68 7.99 -8.00
CA VAL A 89 2.35 8.04 -7.39
C VAL A 89 1.39 8.87 -8.23
N GLN A 90 0.19 8.30 -8.44
CA GLN A 90 -0.96 9.02 -8.95
C GLN A 90 -2.09 8.96 -7.93
N ASP A 91 -2.67 10.11 -7.64
CA ASP A 91 -3.89 10.19 -6.84
C ASP A 91 -5.10 10.13 -7.77
N LEU A 92 -5.98 9.17 -7.53
CA LEU A 92 -7.20 9.03 -8.32
C LEU A 92 -8.28 9.94 -7.75
N ASP A 93 -8.56 11.01 -8.48
CA ASP A 93 -9.70 11.89 -8.22
C ASP A 93 -10.88 11.43 -9.07
N GLU A 94 -11.88 10.83 -8.43
CA GLU A 94 -13.07 10.31 -9.11
C GLU A 94 -13.83 11.39 -9.90
N THR A 95 -13.77 12.64 -9.47
CA THR A 95 -14.44 13.75 -10.15
C THR A 95 -13.80 14.07 -11.51
N LYS A 96 -12.54 13.72 -11.67
CA LYS A 96 -11.75 13.90 -12.90
C LYS A 96 -11.53 12.61 -13.68
N SER A 97 -12.09 11.50 -13.20
CA SER A 97 -11.99 10.20 -13.85
C SER A 97 -13.18 9.94 -14.76
N GLN A 98 -13.09 8.89 -15.56
CA GLN A 98 -14.19 8.45 -16.42
C GLN A 98 -15.40 7.92 -15.62
N ILE A 99 -15.27 7.66 -14.32
CA ILE A 99 -16.40 7.35 -13.43
C ILE A 99 -17.41 8.51 -13.44
N ALA A 100 -16.94 9.76 -13.44
CA ALA A 100 -17.77 10.93 -13.55
C ALA A 100 -18.53 11.02 -14.89
N HIS A 101 -18.08 10.31 -15.91
CA HIS A 101 -18.66 10.25 -17.26
C HIS A 101 -19.41 8.94 -17.54
N GLY A 102 -19.73 8.14 -16.50
CA GLY A 102 -20.55 6.93 -16.62
C GLY A 102 -19.77 5.61 -16.68
N GLU A 103 -18.43 5.63 -16.55
CA GLU A 103 -17.66 4.42 -16.39
C GLU A 103 -17.98 3.77 -15.02
N THR A 104 -18.16 2.46 -15.01
CA THR A 104 -18.41 1.75 -13.76
C THR A 104 -17.14 1.62 -12.93
N VAL A 105 -17.29 1.50 -11.60
CA VAL A 105 -16.15 1.24 -10.68
C VAL A 105 -15.40 -0.03 -11.10
N ARG A 106 -16.11 -1.05 -11.54
CA ARG A 106 -15.53 -2.30 -12.02
C ARG A 106 -14.64 -2.11 -13.25
N GLU A 107 -15.10 -1.34 -14.21
CA GLU A 107 -14.34 -1.02 -15.43
C GLU A 107 -13.09 -0.22 -15.09
N THR A 108 -13.21 0.81 -14.26
CA THR A 108 -12.08 1.59 -13.78
C THR A 108 -11.08 0.73 -13.03
N ALA A 109 -11.53 -0.12 -12.09
CA ALA A 109 -10.66 -1.01 -11.32
C ALA A 109 -9.89 -1.97 -12.24
N ASN A 110 -10.56 -2.58 -13.21
CA ASN A 110 -9.91 -3.45 -14.17
C ASN A 110 -8.83 -2.71 -14.97
N MET A 111 -9.14 -1.50 -15.44
CA MET A 111 -8.23 -0.72 -16.27
C MET A 111 -6.99 -0.27 -15.50
N ILE A 112 -7.15 0.29 -14.30
CA ILE A 112 -6.01 0.75 -13.49
C ILE A 112 -5.15 -0.41 -12.99
N SER A 113 -5.73 -1.59 -12.78
CA SER A 113 -4.99 -2.79 -12.35
C SER A 113 -3.95 -3.26 -13.36
N PHE A 114 -4.12 -2.98 -14.63
CA PHE A 114 -3.11 -3.28 -15.65
C PHE A 114 -1.89 -2.36 -15.58
N MET A 115 -2.05 -1.18 -15.03
CA MET A 115 -1.03 -0.13 -15.06
C MET A 115 -0.36 0.07 -13.71
N ALA A 116 -1.03 -0.27 -12.62
CA ALA A 116 -0.55 -0.04 -11.26
C ALA A 116 0.13 -1.28 -10.68
N ASP A 117 1.19 -1.06 -9.91
CA ASP A 117 1.85 -2.10 -9.12
C ASP A 117 1.23 -2.23 -7.73
N VAL A 118 0.69 -1.13 -7.21
CA VAL A 118 -0.04 -1.10 -5.94
C VAL A 118 -1.15 -0.07 -5.98
N ILE A 119 -2.29 -0.41 -5.39
CA ILE A 119 -3.42 0.50 -5.21
C ILE A 119 -3.75 0.55 -3.72
N GLY A 120 -3.68 1.74 -3.15
CA GLY A 120 -4.13 1.98 -1.78
C GLY A 120 -5.51 2.61 -1.78
N ILE A 121 -6.45 2.00 -1.06
CA ILE A 121 -7.84 2.49 -0.97
C ILE A 121 -8.17 2.79 0.48
N ARG A 122 -8.72 3.97 0.73
CA ARG A 122 -9.36 4.32 1.98
C ARG A 122 -10.71 4.96 1.68
N ASP A 123 -11.75 4.33 2.17
CA ASP A 123 -13.12 4.81 2.05
C ASP A 123 -13.86 4.60 3.36
N ASP A 124 -14.05 5.67 4.11
CA ASP A 124 -14.78 5.67 5.37
C ASP A 124 -16.09 6.47 5.32
N MET A 125 -16.47 6.95 4.13
CA MET A 125 -17.66 7.79 3.93
C MET A 125 -18.96 7.13 4.36
N TYR A 126 -19.02 5.81 4.34
CA TYR A 126 -20.22 5.04 4.62
C TYR A 126 -20.17 4.25 5.93
N ILE A 127 -19.12 4.42 6.73
CA ILE A 127 -19.02 3.78 8.05
C ILE A 127 -20.20 4.20 8.91
N GLY A 128 -20.97 3.24 9.40
CA GLY A 128 -22.15 3.45 10.24
C GLY A 128 -23.43 3.87 9.51
N LYS A 129 -23.41 3.98 8.17
CA LYS A 129 -24.59 4.37 7.38
C LYS A 129 -25.40 3.18 6.84
N GLY A 130 -25.00 1.96 7.15
CA GLY A 130 -25.61 0.74 6.63
C GLY A 130 -25.28 0.50 5.15
N ASN A 131 -25.55 -0.72 4.68
CA ASN A 131 -25.47 -1.02 3.25
C ASN A 131 -26.66 -0.36 2.54
N LYS A 132 -26.37 0.56 1.64
CA LYS A 132 -27.35 1.06 0.69
C LYS A 132 -27.22 0.30 -0.62
#